data_ed9cf529f03805b4319110c0f22a9e93
#
_entry.id   ed9cf529f03805b4319110c0f22a9e93
#
_cell.length_a   1.000
_cell.length_b   1.000
_cell.length_c   1.000
_cell.angle_alpha   90.00
_cell.angle_beta   90.00
_cell.angle_gamma   90.00
#
_symmetry.space_group_name_H-M   'P 1'
#
loop_
_entity.id
_entity.type
_entity.pdbx_description
1 polymer ?
#
loop_
_entity_poly.entity_id
_entity_poly.type
_entity_poly.pdbx_seq_one_letter_code
_entity_poly.pdbx_strand_id
1 'polypeptide(L)'
;IRLLSMKIAIGLGENKNVLEAVKQFPYDIKIARTNEELLNYLNNPEIDGVIRGSLESNIIMDLKKKYPHIFRASILEKDGHKFMLTPVGIDECDTIKAKKTIIRECSRIIKQTGHTPKIALISGGRKQDKGRSPKIDHSIDECEQIVQDLKDECNIKHYYILIEEAIKDHANVIIAPDGISGNIIFRSLVLVAGIKSYGALTLKQEKLFIDTSRSQTTEGYVNAIT
;
A
#
# COMPACT_ATOMS: atom_id res chain seq x y z
N ILE A 1 3.08 -7.17 -22.57
CA ILE A 1 2.85 -8.52 -23.17
C ILE A 1 2.65 -9.61 -22.10
N ARG A 2 2.99 -9.38 -20.82
CA ARG A 2 2.86 -10.41 -19.77
C ARG A 2 1.49 -10.40 -19.01
N LEU A 3 0.67 -9.39 -19.15
CA LEU A 3 -0.63 -9.28 -18.46
C LEU A 3 -1.70 -10.28 -18.94
N LEU A 4 -1.58 -10.81 -20.16
CA LEU A 4 -2.52 -11.79 -20.73
C LEU A 4 -2.36 -13.23 -20.20
N SER A 5 -1.39 -13.48 -19.32
CA SER A 5 -1.11 -14.82 -18.78
C SER A 5 -1.17 -14.91 -17.25
N MET A 6 -1.42 -13.81 -16.53
CA MET A 6 -1.52 -13.86 -15.07
C MET A 6 -2.79 -14.57 -14.63
N LYS A 7 -2.64 -15.59 -13.78
CA LYS A 7 -3.75 -16.29 -13.15
C LYS A 7 -3.98 -15.69 -11.76
N ILE A 8 -5.11 -15.07 -11.55
CA ILE A 8 -5.46 -14.42 -10.29
C ILE A 8 -6.74 -14.98 -9.68
N ALA A 9 -6.88 -14.81 -8.37
CA ALA A 9 -8.10 -15.07 -7.66
C ALA A 9 -8.57 -13.83 -6.90
N ILE A 10 -9.89 -13.64 -6.77
CA ILE A 10 -10.50 -12.54 -6.04
C ILE A 10 -11.57 -13.05 -5.08
N GLY A 11 -11.62 -12.46 -3.90
CA GLY A 11 -12.60 -12.78 -2.87
C GLY A 11 -13.95 -12.13 -3.12
N LEU A 12 -15.02 -12.91 -3.00
CA LEU A 12 -16.42 -12.49 -3.13
C LEU A 12 -17.14 -12.70 -1.80
N GLY A 13 -17.40 -11.62 -1.09
CA GLY A 13 -18.29 -11.55 0.07
C GLY A 13 -19.67 -11.00 -0.28
N GLU A 14 -20.21 -10.14 0.58
CA GLU A 14 -21.55 -9.55 0.40
C GLU A 14 -21.62 -8.57 -0.77
N ASN A 15 -20.58 -7.75 -0.96
CA ASN A 15 -20.54 -6.75 -2.02
C ASN A 15 -20.32 -7.39 -3.39
N LYS A 16 -21.38 -7.40 -4.21
CA LYS A 16 -21.39 -8.02 -5.54
C LYS A 16 -20.71 -7.20 -6.64
N ASN A 17 -20.27 -5.98 -6.36
CA ASN A 17 -19.47 -5.18 -7.29
C ASN A 17 -18.21 -5.91 -7.79
N VAL A 18 -17.71 -6.88 -7.01
CA VAL A 18 -16.63 -7.79 -7.42
C VAL A 18 -17.00 -8.54 -8.71
N LEU A 19 -18.24 -9.08 -8.82
CA LEU A 19 -18.67 -9.82 -10.00
C LEU A 19 -18.77 -8.93 -11.24
N GLU A 20 -19.24 -7.68 -11.06
CA GLU A 20 -19.32 -6.73 -12.17
C GLU A 20 -17.92 -6.25 -12.61
N ALA A 21 -16.96 -6.19 -11.70
CA ALA A 21 -15.59 -5.91 -12.04
C ALA A 21 -14.94 -7.06 -12.83
N VAL A 22 -15.10 -8.30 -12.37
CA VAL A 22 -14.51 -9.49 -13.01
C VAL A 22 -15.01 -9.66 -14.45
N LYS A 23 -16.28 -9.37 -14.74
CA LYS A 23 -16.85 -9.44 -16.10
C LYS A 23 -16.16 -8.54 -17.12
N GLN A 24 -15.44 -7.52 -16.68
CA GLN A 24 -14.75 -6.57 -17.58
C GLN A 24 -13.40 -7.09 -18.11
N PHE A 25 -12.96 -8.27 -17.63
CA PHE A 25 -11.68 -8.85 -18.02
C PHE A 25 -11.88 -10.09 -18.92
N PRO A 26 -11.07 -10.23 -19.99
CA PRO A 26 -11.22 -11.33 -20.96
C PRO A 26 -10.57 -12.64 -20.51
N TYR A 27 -9.95 -12.69 -19.32
CA TYR A 27 -9.26 -13.86 -18.78
C TYR A 27 -9.96 -14.44 -17.55
N ASP A 28 -9.69 -15.71 -17.26
CA ASP A 28 -10.32 -16.45 -16.17
C ASP A 28 -9.77 -15.97 -14.80
N ILE A 29 -10.64 -15.31 -14.02
CA ILE A 29 -10.36 -14.90 -12.65
C ILE A 29 -11.12 -15.84 -11.71
N LYS A 30 -10.39 -16.55 -10.85
CA LYS A 30 -10.99 -17.46 -9.86
C LYS A 30 -11.71 -16.67 -8.77
N ILE A 31 -12.90 -17.13 -8.40
CA ILE A 31 -13.68 -16.51 -7.32
C ILE A 31 -13.55 -17.33 -6.05
N ALA A 32 -13.05 -16.74 -4.98
CA ALA A 32 -13.05 -17.32 -3.64
C ALA A 32 -14.23 -16.77 -2.83
N ARG A 33 -14.99 -17.64 -2.18
CA ARG A 33 -16.18 -17.26 -1.38
C ARG A 33 -15.90 -17.18 0.12
N THR A 34 -14.76 -17.67 0.55
CA THR A 34 -14.31 -17.64 1.94
C THR A 34 -12.85 -17.21 2.04
N ASN A 35 -12.45 -16.73 3.22
CA ASN A 35 -11.04 -16.42 3.49
C ASN A 35 -10.14 -17.64 3.33
N GLU A 36 -10.60 -18.81 3.76
CA GLU A 36 -9.87 -20.07 3.60
C GLU A 36 -9.62 -20.41 2.12
N GLU A 37 -10.65 -20.29 1.30
CA GLU A 37 -10.54 -20.50 -0.15
C GLU A 37 -9.53 -19.55 -0.80
N LEU A 38 -9.56 -18.25 -0.40
CA LEU A 38 -8.62 -17.27 -0.91
C LEU A 38 -7.16 -17.54 -0.47
N LEU A 39 -6.97 -17.98 0.77
CA LEU A 39 -5.66 -18.42 1.27
C LEU A 39 -5.16 -19.68 0.57
N ASN A 40 -6.06 -20.61 0.21
CA ASN A 40 -5.70 -21.78 -0.58
C ASN A 40 -5.24 -21.39 -1.99
N TYR A 41 -5.90 -20.41 -2.64
CA TYR A 41 -5.43 -19.85 -3.90
C TYR A 41 -4.08 -19.15 -3.75
N LEU A 42 -3.85 -18.41 -2.66
CA LEU A 42 -2.55 -17.78 -2.40
C LEU A 42 -1.41 -18.81 -2.30
N ASN A 43 -1.70 -20.00 -1.76
CA ASN A 43 -0.72 -21.08 -1.65
C ASN A 43 -0.59 -21.93 -2.94
N ASN A 44 -1.50 -21.81 -3.89
CA ASN A 44 -1.49 -22.58 -5.13
C ASN A 44 -0.41 -22.05 -6.10
N PRO A 45 0.59 -22.88 -6.51
CA PRO A 45 1.66 -22.45 -7.40
C PRO A 45 1.17 -21.97 -8.78
N GLU A 46 -0.02 -22.37 -9.21
CA GLU A 46 -0.60 -21.94 -10.48
C GLU A 46 -1.25 -20.54 -10.44
N ILE A 47 -1.42 -19.94 -9.25
CA ILE A 47 -2.00 -18.63 -9.07
C ILE A 47 -0.87 -17.62 -8.81
N ASP A 48 -0.78 -16.58 -9.60
CA ASP A 48 0.27 -15.55 -9.52
C ASP A 48 -0.01 -14.54 -8.40
N GLY A 49 -1.29 -14.27 -8.11
CA GLY A 49 -1.68 -13.34 -7.07
C GLY A 49 -3.15 -13.44 -6.70
N VAL A 50 -3.48 -12.88 -5.54
CA VAL A 50 -4.86 -12.85 -5.04
C VAL A 50 -5.26 -11.44 -4.59
N ILE A 51 -6.54 -11.15 -4.72
CA ILE A 51 -7.16 -9.89 -4.31
C ILE A 51 -8.20 -10.20 -3.25
N ARG A 52 -8.17 -9.53 -2.10
CA ARG A 52 -9.18 -9.76 -1.05
C ARG A 52 -10.62 -9.57 -1.55
N GLY A 53 -10.80 -8.66 -2.48
CA GLY A 53 -12.13 -8.33 -2.98
C GLY A 53 -13.04 -7.81 -1.87
N SER A 54 -14.22 -8.39 -1.73
CA SER A 54 -15.22 -8.02 -0.70
C SER A 54 -15.27 -8.97 0.50
N LEU A 55 -14.30 -9.86 0.67
CA LEU A 55 -14.19 -10.71 1.87
C LEU A 55 -13.88 -9.90 3.13
N GLU A 56 -14.13 -10.51 4.28
CA GLU A 56 -13.89 -9.91 5.60
C GLU A 56 -12.40 -9.61 5.84
N SER A 57 -12.13 -8.55 6.61
CA SER A 57 -10.76 -8.07 6.86
C SER A 57 -9.93 -8.95 7.80
N ASN A 58 -10.55 -9.89 8.50
CA ASN A 58 -9.86 -10.84 9.37
C ASN A 58 -8.85 -11.73 8.63
N ILE A 59 -8.97 -11.90 7.31
CA ILE A 59 -7.94 -12.56 6.48
C ILE A 59 -6.55 -11.92 6.64
N ILE A 60 -6.48 -10.61 6.91
CA ILE A 60 -5.20 -9.92 7.15
C ILE A 60 -4.57 -10.42 8.46
N MET A 61 -5.37 -10.73 9.48
CA MET A 61 -4.86 -11.31 10.72
C MET A 61 -4.31 -12.72 10.49
N ASP A 62 -4.97 -13.51 9.65
CA ASP A 62 -4.50 -14.85 9.30
C ASP A 62 -3.21 -14.79 8.45
N LEU A 63 -3.10 -13.83 7.54
CA LEU A 63 -1.85 -13.55 6.83
C LEU A 63 -0.72 -13.15 7.79
N LYS A 64 -0.98 -12.29 8.78
CA LYS A 64 0.02 -11.87 9.78
C LYS A 64 0.50 -13.01 10.68
N LYS A 65 -0.35 -14.00 10.98
CA LYS A 65 0.09 -15.22 11.68
C LYS A 65 1.15 -15.99 10.88
N LYS A 66 0.98 -16.08 9.56
CA LYS A 66 1.92 -16.77 8.67
C LYS A 66 3.13 -15.91 8.30
N TYR A 67 2.90 -14.60 8.12
CA TYR A 67 3.90 -13.61 7.71
C TYR A 67 3.89 -12.42 8.68
N PRO A 68 4.49 -12.55 9.88
CA PRO A 68 4.34 -11.54 10.95
C PRO A 68 4.92 -10.16 10.64
N HIS A 69 5.72 -10.05 9.60
CA HIS A 69 6.39 -8.80 9.21
C HIS A 69 5.87 -8.22 7.88
N ILE A 70 4.65 -8.55 7.50
CA ILE A 70 4.03 -7.94 6.31
C ILE A 70 3.61 -6.51 6.59
N PHE A 71 3.68 -5.70 5.54
CA PHE A 71 3.24 -4.30 5.52
C PHE A 71 2.31 -4.08 4.34
N ARG A 72 1.48 -3.05 4.41
CA ARG A 72 0.59 -2.66 3.31
C ARG A 72 0.98 -1.31 2.75
N ALA A 73 1.06 -1.23 1.42
CA ALA A 73 1.28 -0.01 0.67
C ALA A 73 0.12 0.20 -0.31
N SER A 74 -0.70 1.23 -0.09
CA SER A 74 -1.78 1.60 -1.00
C SER A 74 -1.22 2.24 -2.25
N ILE A 75 -1.65 1.76 -3.43
CA ILE A 75 -1.30 2.36 -4.71
C ILE A 75 -2.38 3.36 -5.07
N LEU A 76 -2.00 4.64 -5.15
CA LEU A 76 -2.87 5.77 -5.42
C LEU A 76 -2.45 6.47 -6.72
N GLU A 77 -3.41 7.17 -7.36
CA GLU A 77 -3.13 7.97 -8.54
C GLU A 77 -3.78 9.36 -8.43
N LYS A 78 -2.98 10.39 -8.61
CA LYS A 78 -3.41 11.79 -8.67
C LYS A 78 -2.87 12.42 -9.96
N ASP A 79 -3.77 12.91 -10.81
CA ASP A 79 -3.44 13.60 -12.07
C ASP A 79 -2.46 12.78 -12.96
N GLY A 80 -2.67 11.45 -13.06
CA GLY A 80 -1.84 10.53 -13.83
C GLY A 80 -0.54 10.09 -13.15
N HIS A 81 -0.20 10.67 -12.00
CA HIS A 81 0.95 10.25 -11.20
C HIS A 81 0.57 9.17 -10.18
N LYS A 82 1.15 7.97 -10.33
CA LYS A 82 0.96 6.86 -9.39
C LYS A 82 2.03 6.89 -8.29
N PHE A 83 1.59 6.65 -7.06
CA PHE A 83 2.49 6.57 -5.91
C PHE A 83 1.98 5.55 -4.88
N MET A 84 2.91 5.01 -4.10
CA MET A 84 2.62 4.18 -2.94
C MET A 84 2.50 5.04 -1.69
N LEU A 85 1.45 4.85 -0.90
CA LEU A 85 1.29 5.38 0.45
C LEU A 85 1.42 4.24 1.46
N THR A 86 2.37 4.33 2.39
CA THR A 86 2.65 3.28 3.38
C THR A 86 3.24 3.89 4.66
N PRO A 87 3.09 3.25 5.85
CA PRO A 87 2.18 2.16 6.14
C PRO A 87 0.72 2.61 6.11
N VAL A 88 -0.21 1.70 5.83
CA VAL A 88 -1.65 1.99 5.90
C VAL A 88 -2.41 1.06 6.85
N GLY A 89 -1.75 0.07 7.43
CA GLY A 89 -2.26 -0.72 8.53
C GLY A 89 -2.05 0.00 9.86
N ILE A 90 -3.11 0.12 10.66
CA ILE A 90 -3.07 0.89 11.92
C ILE A 90 -2.08 0.35 12.96
N ASP A 91 -1.68 -0.89 12.83
CA ASP A 91 -0.76 -1.64 13.69
C ASP A 91 0.58 -1.93 13.01
N GLU A 92 0.94 -1.14 11.99
CA GLU A 92 2.14 -1.35 11.18
C GLU A 92 3.17 -0.24 11.42
N CYS A 93 4.45 -0.64 11.39
CA CYS A 93 5.59 0.26 11.24
C CYS A 93 5.90 1.18 12.43
N ASP A 94 5.87 0.62 13.65
CA ASP A 94 6.09 1.38 14.90
C ASP A 94 7.56 1.68 15.23
N THR A 95 8.51 1.28 14.37
CA THR A 95 9.94 1.47 14.63
C THR A 95 10.70 1.98 13.41
N ILE A 96 11.81 2.70 13.65
CA ILE A 96 12.75 3.12 12.61
C ILE A 96 13.22 1.94 11.75
N LYS A 97 13.50 0.79 12.38
CA LYS A 97 13.89 -0.43 11.66
C LYS A 97 12.82 -0.91 10.70
N ALA A 98 11.56 -0.90 11.13
CA ALA A 98 10.42 -1.28 10.29
C ALA A 98 10.23 -0.30 9.14
N LYS A 99 10.35 1.01 9.37
CA LYS A 99 10.29 2.04 8.33
C LYS A 99 11.40 1.90 7.30
N LYS A 100 12.63 1.66 7.72
CA LYS A 100 13.75 1.39 6.78
C LYS A 100 13.51 0.14 5.95
N THR A 101 12.93 -0.90 6.54
CA THR A 101 12.58 -2.13 5.84
C THR A 101 11.53 -1.86 4.76
N ILE A 102 10.45 -1.13 5.09
CA ILE A 102 9.37 -0.82 4.14
C ILE A 102 9.87 0.06 2.99
N ILE A 103 10.76 1.03 3.28
CA ILE A 103 11.40 1.88 2.28
C ILE A 103 12.19 1.04 1.26
N ARG A 104 12.99 0.10 1.73
CA ARG A 104 13.77 -0.79 0.85
C ARG A 104 12.87 -1.68 0.00
N GLU A 105 11.80 -2.23 0.58
CA GLU A 105 10.84 -3.06 -0.15
C GLU A 105 10.09 -2.26 -1.22
N CYS A 106 9.58 -1.07 -0.88
CA CYS A 106 8.95 -0.20 -1.88
C CYS A 106 9.93 0.19 -2.99
N SER A 107 11.17 0.53 -2.64
CA SER A 107 12.22 0.83 -3.62
C SER A 107 12.48 -0.33 -4.57
N ARG A 108 12.52 -1.56 -4.05
CA ARG A 108 12.69 -2.78 -4.84
C ARG A 108 11.54 -2.96 -5.83
N ILE A 109 10.30 -2.79 -5.37
CA ILE A 109 9.10 -2.93 -6.22
C ILE A 109 9.07 -1.87 -7.31
N ILE A 110 9.31 -0.60 -6.98
CA ILE A 110 9.36 0.50 -7.98
C ILE A 110 10.42 0.21 -9.05
N LYS A 111 11.62 -0.25 -8.66
CA LYS A 111 12.67 -0.65 -9.61
C LYS A 111 12.22 -1.79 -10.53
N GLN A 112 11.48 -2.77 -10.01
CA GLN A 112 10.94 -3.89 -10.82
C GLN A 112 9.92 -3.43 -11.88
N THR A 113 9.24 -2.31 -11.66
CA THR A 113 8.35 -1.70 -12.66
C THR A 113 9.09 -0.83 -13.69
N GLY A 114 10.42 -0.77 -13.63
CA GLY A 114 11.25 0.02 -14.54
C GLY A 114 11.35 1.51 -14.16
N HIS A 115 10.90 1.90 -12.97
CA HIS A 115 10.94 3.28 -12.49
C HIS A 115 12.03 3.51 -11.45
N THR A 116 12.47 4.75 -11.34
CA THR A 116 13.42 5.18 -10.29
C THR A 116 12.64 5.51 -9.01
N PRO A 117 12.97 4.87 -7.86
CA PRO A 117 12.35 5.21 -6.60
C PRO A 117 12.65 6.65 -6.18
N LYS A 118 11.63 7.39 -5.79
CA LYS A 118 11.71 8.71 -5.17
C LYS A 118 10.89 8.69 -3.89
N ILE A 119 11.59 8.65 -2.75
CA ILE A 119 11.00 8.39 -1.44
C ILE A 119 10.75 9.70 -0.71
N ALA A 120 9.52 9.93 -0.27
CA ALA A 120 9.15 11.04 0.59
C ALA A 120 8.86 10.54 2.01
N LEU A 121 9.55 11.09 3.00
CA LEU A 121 9.21 10.90 4.42
C LEU A 121 8.31 12.02 4.90
N ILE A 122 7.22 11.67 5.57
CA ILE A 122 6.29 12.62 6.20
C ILE A 122 6.42 12.50 7.71
N SER A 123 6.49 13.64 8.39
CA SER A 123 6.55 13.74 9.86
C SER A 123 5.40 14.57 10.42
N GLY A 124 5.29 14.62 11.75
CA GLY A 124 4.20 15.27 12.46
C GLY A 124 4.26 16.79 12.55
N GLY A 125 5.18 17.47 11.84
CA GLY A 125 5.33 18.92 11.88
C GLY A 125 6.22 19.44 10.76
N ARG A 126 6.28 20.77 10.60
CA ARG A 126 7.25 21.47 9.76
C ARG A 126 8.57 21.62 10.47
N LYS A 127 9.64 22.00 9.77
CA LYS A 127 10.96 22.23 10.36
C LYS A 127 10.92 23.23 11.52
N GLN A 128 10.18 24.33 11.37
CA GLN A 128 10.02 25.37 12.37
C GLN A 128 9.11 24.99 13.54
N ASP A 129 8.41 23.87 13.48
CA ASP A 129 7.56 23.36 14.56
C ASP A 129 8.36 22.57 15.62
N LYS A 130 9.64 22.33 15.38
CA LYS A 130 10.55 21.68 16.35
C LYS A 130 10.62 22.51 17.62
N GLY A 131 10.50 21.88 18.77
CA GLY A 131 10.40 22.51 20.09
C GLY A 131 8.97 22.76 20.57
N ARG A 132 7.93 22.53 19.76
CA ARG A 132 6.52 22.74 20.18
C ARG A 132 5.98 21.62 21.06
N SER A 133 6.42 20.41 20.84
CA SER A 133 6.10 19.28 21.73
C SER A 133 7.05 18.10 21.49
N PRO A 134 7.30 17.25 22.52
CA PRO A 134 8.12 16.05 22.38
C PRO A 134 7.67 15.11 21.26
N LYS A 135 6.36 15.00 21.02
CA LYS A 135 5.81 14.14 19.95
C LYS A 135 6.19 14.66 18.56
N ILE A 136 6.14 15.98 18.35
CA ILE A 136 6.52 16.61 17.08
C ILE A 136 8.01 16.43 16.86
N ASP A 137 8.83 16.74 17.88
CA ASP A 137 10.28 16.64 17.83
C ASP A 137 10.72 15.22 17.51
N HIS A 138 10.18 14.23 18.22
CA HIS A 138 10.47 12.82 17.98
C HIS A 138 10.14 12.40 16.53
N SER A 139 8.99 12.81 16.00
CA SER A 139 8.58 12.47 14.63
C SER A 139 9.51 13.10 13.58
N ILE A 140 9.97 14.32 13.82
CA ILE A 140 10.93 15.02 12.94
C ILE A 140 12.31 14.35 13.01
N ASP A 141 12.82 14.12 14.23
CA ASP A 141 14.13 13.52 14.46
C ASP A 141 14.24 12.12 13.89
N GLU A 142 13.18 11.31 14.01
CA GLU A 142 13.10 9.97 13.41
C GLU A 142 13.23 10.03 11.88
N CYS A 143 12.54 10.95 11.22
CA CYS A 143 12.63 11.11 9.77
C CYS A 143 14.03 11.63 9.35
N GLU A 144 14.61 12.57 10.09
CA GLU A 144 15.97 13.06 9.84
C GLU A 144 17.00 11.94 9.96
N GLN A 145 16.87 11.08 10.98
CA GLN A 145 17.71 9.89 11.18
C GLN A 145 17.60 8.92 10.01
N ILE A 146 16.36 8.61 9.56
CA ILE A 146 16.13 7.69 8.45
C ILE A 146 16.75 8.23 7.15
N VAL A 147 16.59 9.53 6.87
CA VAL A 147 17.23 10.15 5.70
C VAL A 147 18.74 10.02 5.78
N GLN A 148 19.35 10.33 6.92
CA GLN A 148 20.80 10.24 7.10
C GLN A 148 21.31 8.82 6.87
N ASP A 149 20.55 7.82 7.35
CA ASP A 149 20.94 6.40 7.26
C ASP A 149 20.77 5.81 5.85
N LEU A 150 19.86 6.36 5.03
CA LEU A 150 19.50 5.78 3.72
C LEU A 150 19.85 6.67 2.53
N LYS A 151 20.37 7.87 2.70
CA LYS A 151 20.66 8.82 1.60
C LYS A 151 21.62 8.26 0.54
N ASP A 152 22.50 7.35 0.91
CA ASP A 152 23.45 6.71 -0.01
C ASP A 152 22.86 5.45 -0.69
N GLU A 153 21.76 4.91 -0.16
CA GLU A 153 21.05 3.74 -0.71
C GLU A 153 19.88 4.12 -1.60
N CYS A 154 19.19 5.23 -1.28
CA CYS A 154 17.92 5.62 -1.89
C CYS A 154 17.87 7.12 -2.18
N ASN A 155 17.15 7.51 -3.24
CA ASN A 155 16.73 8.89 -3.44
C ASN A 155 15.59 9.20 -2.46
N ILE A 156 15.94 9.73 -1.29
CA ILE A 156 15.06 9.94 -0.14
C ILE A 156 15.13 11.37 0.36
N LYS A 157 13.97 11.96 0.65
CA LYS A 157 13.88 13.34 1.15
C LYS A 157 12.80 13.43 2.25
N HIS A 158 13.07 14.22 3.27
CA HIS A 158 12.11 14.57 4.31
C HIS A 158 11.29 15.78 3.86
N TYR A 159 9.98 15.60 3.76
CA TYR A 159 9.00 16.63 3.38
C TYR A 159 8.27 17.20 4.58
N TYR A 160 8.66 16.81 5.80
CA TYR A 160 7.97 17.22 7.02
C TYR A 160 6.49 16.81 6.98
N ILE A 161 5.55 17.71 7.36
CA ILE A 161 4.10 17.45 7.27
C ILE A 161 3.52 17.73 5.87
N LEU A 162 4.33 18.21 4.93
CA LEU A 162 3.90 18.76 3.64
C LEU A 162 3.74 17.68 2.57
N ILE A 163 2.73 16.83 2.74
CA ILE A 163 2.45 15.74 1.80
C ILE A 163 2.15 16.27 0.38
N GLU A 164 1.53 17.45 0.27
CA GLU A 164 1.25 18.12 -0.99
C GLU A 164 2.51 18.44 -1.78
N GLU A 165 3.60 18.83 -1.10
CA GLU A 165 4.88 19.07 -1.76
C GLU A 165 5.55 17.78 -2.21
N ALA A 166 5.40 16.69 -1.46
CA ALA A 166 5.88 15.36 -1.88
C ALA A 166 5.20 14.90 -3.17
N ILE A 167 3.88 15.06 -3.27
CA ILE A 167 3.09 14.70 -4.47
C ILE A 167 3.46 15.62 -5.64
N LYS A 168 3.58 16.93 -5.43
CA LYS A 168 3.98 17.90 -6.44
C LYS A 168 5.38 17.63 -7.00
N ASP A 169 6.30 17.19 -6.15
CA ASP A 169 7.66 16.77 -6.53
C ASP A 169 7.67 15.37 -7.20
N HIS A 170 6.50 14.77 -7.47
CA HIS A 170 6.38 13.43 -8.04
C HIS A 170 7.12 12.33 -7.25
N ALA A 171 7.09 12.38 -5.92
CA ALA A 171 7.51 11.23 -5.11
C ALA A 171 6.60 10.03 -5.41
N ASN A 172 7.20 8.87 -5.69
CA ASN A 172 6.44 7.66 -6.00
C ASN A 172 6.34 6.67 -4.83
N VAL A 173 6.96 7.00 -3.70
CA VAL A 173 6.76 6.33 -2.41
C VAL A 173 6.62 7.39 -1.33
N ILE A 174 5.48 7.40 -0.63
CA ILE A 174 5.20 8.30 0.49
C ILE A 174 5.12 7.47 1.77
N ILE A 175 6.03 7.76 2.70
CA ILE A 175 6.10 7.10 4.00
C ILE A 175 5.40 7.98 5.03
N ALA A 176 4.26 7.52 5.53
CA ALA A 176 3.52 8.19 6.60
C ALA A 176 4.27 8.08 7.96
N PRO A 177 3.98 8.97 8.91
CA PRO A 177 4.61 8.95 10.24
C PRO A 177 4.42 7.60 10.97
N ASP A 178 3.26 7.02 10.84
CA ASP A 178 2.85 5.75 11.45
C ASP A 178 1.65 5.16 10.70
N GLY A 179 1.23 3.94 11.06
CA GLY A 179 0.12 3.25 10.39
C GLY A 179 -1.24 3.92 10.62
N ILE A 180 -1.47 4.57 11.76
CA ILE A 180 -2.71 5.31 12.05
C ILE A 180 -2.80 6.53 11.13
N SER A 181 -1.73 7.34 11.08
CA SER A 181 -1.65 8.52 10.20
C SER A 181 -1.81 8.13 8.73
N GLY A 182 -1.12 7.08 8.28
CA GLY A 182 -1.23 6.59 6.92
C GLY A 182 -2.64 6.11 6.57
N ASN A 183 -3.32 5.43 7.49
CA ASN A 183 -4.72 5.03 7.31
C ASN A 183 -5.67 6.23 7.19
N ILE A 184 -5.48 7.25 8.04
CA ILE A 184 -6.28 8.49 7.99
C ILE A 184 -6.02 9.23 6.66
N ILE A 185 -4.76 9.35 6.23
CA ILE A 185 -4.40 9.97 4.95
C ILE A 185 -5.06 9.21 3.79
N PHE A 186 -4.94 7.87 3.77
CA PHE A 186 -5.60 7.04 2.76
C PHE A 186 -7.12 7.31 2.70
N ARG A 187 -7.80 7.27 3.85
CA ARG A 187 -9.25 7.48 3.93
C ARG A 187 -9.64 8.87 3.45
N SER A 188 -8.88 9.89 3.84
CA SER A 188 -9.12 11.29 3.43
C SER A 188 -8.95 11.46 1.92
N LEU A 189 -7.90 10.92 1.34
CA LEU A 189 -7.62 11.06 -0.08
C LEU A 189 -8.58 10.22 -0.94
N VAL A 190 -8.81 8.96 -0.57
CA VAL A 190 -9.57 8.03 -1.41
C VAL A 190 -11.07 8.12 -1.14
N LEU A 191 -11.50 7.98 0.13
CA LEU A 191 -12.92 7.88 0.45
C LEU A 191 -13.62 9.24 0.53
N VAL A 192 -12.89 10.32 0.83
CA VAL A 192 -13.45 11.67 0.92
C VAL A 192 -13.16 12.46 -0.34
N ALA A 193 -11.90 12.55 -0.77
CA ALA A 193 -11.50 13.37 -1.92
C ALA A 193 -11.59 12.64 -3.27
N GLY A 194 -11.89 11.33 -3.29
CA GLY A 194 -12.11 10.56 -4.52
C GLY A 194 -10.83 10.29 -5.35
N ILE A 195 -9.65 10.33 -4.74
CA ILE A 195 -8.42 9.95 -5.42
C ILE A 195 -8.47 8.47 -5.79
N LYS A 196 -8.06 8.16 -7.01
CA LYS A 196 -8.09 6.81 -7.55
C LYS A 196 -7.16 5.88 -6.77
N SER A 197 -7.66 4.69 -6.41
CA SER A 197 -6.92 3.67 -5.67
C SER A 197 -6.93 2.34 -6.42
N TYR A 198 -5.80 1.64 -6.39
CA TYR A 198 -5.58 0.31 -6.98
C TYR A 198 -5.48 -0.80 -5.92
N GLY A 199 -5.92 -0.51 -4.69
CA GLY A 199 -5.78 -1.40 -3.54
C GLY A 199 -4.45 -1.23 -2.81
N ALA A 200 -4.27 -2.02 -1.75
CA ALA A 200 -3.05 -2.01 -0.95
C ALA A 200 -2.25 -3.29 -1.19
N LEU A 201 -1.08 -3.13 -1.78
CA LEU A 201 -0.13 -4.21 -1.97
C LEU A 201 0.43 -4.66 -0.63
N THR A 202 0.38 -5.96 -0.35
CA THR A 202 1.03 -6.53 0.83
C THR A 202 2.49 -6.84 0.51
N LEU A 203 3.38 -6.20 1.25
CA LEU A 203 4.83 -6.31 1.10
C LEU A 203 5.38 -7.44 1.96
N LYS A 204 6.60 -7.91 1.65
CA LYS A 204 7.28 -8.96 2.40
C LYS A 204 6.63 -10.35 2.37
N GLN A 205 5.93 -10.65 1.31
CA GLN A 205 5.51 -12.02 1.02
C GLN A 205 5.89 -12.42 -0.41
N GLU A 206 5.95 -13.72 -0.65
CA GLU A 206 6.44 -14.27 -1.92
C GLU A 206 5.47 -14.04 -3.08
N LYS A 207 4.16 -14.11 -2.81
CA LYS A 207 3.11 -13.93 -3.80
C LYS A 207 2.38 -12.61 -3.63
N LEU A 208 1.86 -12.11 -4.73
CA LEU A 208 1.07 -10.90 -4.76
C LEU A 208 -0.24 -11.09 -3.98
N PHE A 209 -0.43 -10.28 -2.95
CA PHE A 209 -1.71 -10.13 -2.26
C PHE A 209 -2.10 -8.65 -2.25
N ILE A 210 -3.26 -8.34 -2.82
CA ILE A 210 -3.82 -6.99 -2.84
C ILE A 210 -4.98 -6.92 -1.86
N ASP A 211 -4.83 -6.09 -0.84
CA ASP A 211 -5.90 -5.76 0.09
C ASP A 211 -6.81 -4.67 -0.51
N THR A 212 -8.10 -4.85 -0.45
CA THR A 212 -9.10 -3.90 -0.93
C THR A 212 -10.15 -3.62 0.13
N SER A 213 -10.84 -2.50 0.05
CA SER A 213 -11.99 -2.25 0.92
C SER A 213 -13.15 -3.19 0.58
N ARG A 214 -13.80 -3.77 1.61
CA ARG A 214 -15.01 -4.58 1.45
C ARG A 214 -16.17 -3.82 0.78
N SER A 215 -16.23 -2.52 1.00
CA SER A 215 -17.27 -1.62 0.47
C SER A 215 -16.82 -0.84 -0.77
N GLN A 216 -15.87 -1.37 -1.54
CA GLN A 216 -15.34 -0.71 -2.73
C GLN A 216 -16.37 -0.67 -3.85
N THR A 217 -16.24 0.31 -4.77
CA THR A 217 -17.01 0.40 -6.01
C THR A 217 -16.56 -0.66 -7.01
N THR A 218 -17.38 -0.90 -8.05
CA THR A 218 -16.98 -1.74 -9.19
C THR A 218 -15.68 -1.26 -9.81
N GLU A 219 -15.54 0.04 -10.06
CA GLU A 219 -14.32 0.66 -10.59
C GLU A 219 -13.10 0.42 -9.68
N GLY A 220 -13.28 0.52 -8.36
CA GLY A 220 -12.22 0.24 -7.41
C GLY A 220 -11.72 -1.20 -7.46
N TYR A 221 -12.61 -2.18 -7.68
CA TYR A 221 -12.20 -3.57 -7.90
C TYR A 221 -11.56 -3.77 -9.28
N VAL A 222 -12.06 -3.11 -10.33
CA VAL A 222 -11.41 -3.10 -11.66
C VAL A 222 -9.98 -2.58 -11.53
N ASN A 223 -9.78 -1.46 -10.85
CA ASN A 223 -8.45 -0.90 -10.63
C ASN A 223 -7.51 -1.85 -9.89
N ALA A 224 -8.03 -2.62 -8.90
CA ALA A 224 -7.22 -3.60 -8.17
C ALA A 224 -6.83 -4.82 -9.02
N ILE A 225 -7.61 -5.15 -10.05
CA ILE A 225 -7.33 -6.24 -11.01
C ILE A 225 -6.33 -5.79 -12.09
N THR A 226 -6.31 -4.49 -12.42
CA THR A 226 -5.45 -3.88 -13.43
C THR A 226 -4.01 -3.72 -12.94
#